data_c9a2ff49d09555044cf88ebb0d62c366
#
_entry.id   c9a2ff49d09555044cf88ebb0d62c366
#
_cell.length_a   1.000
_cell.length_b   1.000
_cell.length_c   1.000
_cell.angle_alpha   90.00
_cell.angle_beta   90.00
_cell.angle_gamma   90.00
#
_symmetry.space_group_name_H-M   'P 1'
#
loop_
_entity.id
_entity.type
_entity.pdbx_description
1 polymer ?
#
loop_
_entity_poly.entity_id
_entity_poly.type
_entity_poly.pdbx_seq_one_letter_code
_entity_poly.pdbx_strand_id
1 'polypeptide(L)'
;MRKVLTLLTVLLFSNTFLTTPAQAVQEIVITEPTHRLSDGVFFDDELATKLAPTGELGLLIYSPSRGVKSWLIDPATMSEIVAMSNGYVISDGWEIKDAQVSGQEVAKAWLAQFLRVSRNEKISVLTYGNPSKYWVDQLLENQITYINASGKISLEGFLGKATTQSAFQNG
;
A
#
# COMPACT_ATOMS: atom_id res chain seq x y z
N MET A 1 -7.00 -78.89 -29.13
CA MET A 1 -7.78 -77.93 -28.35
C MET A 1 -6.82 -76.87 -27.82
N ARG A 2 -6.75 -75.73 -28.48
CA ARG A 2 -5.87 -74.61 -28.10
C ARG A 2 -6.72 -73.60 -27.28
N LYS A 3 -6.38 -73.37 -26.00
CA LYS A 3 -6.98 -72.38 -25.17
C LYS A 3 -6.26 -71.08 -25.44
N VAL A 4 -6.97 -70.10 -26.02
CA VAL A 4 -6.52 -68.70 -26.18
C VAL A 4 -6.77 -67.98 -24.88
N LEU A 5 -5.72 -67.56 -24.23
CA LEU A 5 -5.79 -66.73 -23.00
C LEU A 5 -5.74 -65.27 -23.45
N THR A 6 -6.89 -64.58 -23.37
CA THR A 6 -6.99 -63.16 -23.69
C THR A 6 -6.56 -62.35 -22.46
N LEU A 7 -5.41 -61.70 -22.56
CA LEU A 7 -4.88 -60.78 -21.54
C LEU A 7 -5.52 -59.41 -21.72
N LEU A 8 -6.44 -59.06 -20.82
CA LEU A 8 -7.10 -57.74 -20.78
C LEU A 8 -6.21 -56.76 -20.02
N THR A 9 -5.47 -55.91 -20.75
CA THR A 9 -4.64 -54.86 -20.16
C THR A 9 -5.51 -53.64 -19.88
N VAL A 10 -5.88 -53.44 -18.62
CA VAL A 10 -6.57 -52.21 -18.17
C VAL A 10 -5.55 -51.08 -18.01
N LEU A 11 -5.53 -50.15 -18.97
CA LEU A 11 -4.77 -48.90 -18.86
C LEU A 11 -5.48 -47.95 -17.87
N LEU A 12 -5.01 -47.89 -16.63
CA LEU A 12 -5.39 -46.89 -15.67
C LEU A 12 -4.70 -45.57 -16.07
N PHE A 13 -5.43 -44.69 -16.77
CA PHE A 13 -5.05 -43.28 -16.92
C PHE A 13 -5.18 -42.58 -15.57
N SER A 14 -4.09 -42.51 -14.82
CA SER A 14 -3.98 -41.65 -13.65
C SER A 14 -3.94 -40.20 -14.14
N ASN A 15 -5.09 -39.52 -14.16
CA ASN A 15 -5.17 -38.05 -14.29
C ASN A 15 -4.55 -37.44 -13.04
N THR A 16 -3.25 -37.25 -13.05
CA THR A 16 -2.60 -36.34 -12.08
C THR A 16 -3.00 -34.94 -12.44
N PHE A 17 -4.05 -34.42 -11.77
CA PHE A 17 -4.33 -32.99 -11.74
C PHE A 17 -3.12 -32.32 -11.11
N LEU A 18 -2.28 -31.72 -11.93
CA LEU A 18 -1.27 -30.78 -11.49
C LEU A 18 -2.00 -29.56 -10.93
N THR A 19 -2.36 -29.62 -9.65
CA THR A 19 -2.79 -28.43 -8.92
C THR A 19 -1.59 -27.52 -8.84
N THR A 20 -1.53 -26.51 -9.70
CA THR A 20 -0.60 -25.40 -9.52
C THR A 20 -0.87 -24.81 -8.13
N PRO A 21 0.13 -24.76 -7.26
CA PRO A 21 -0.07 -24.13 -5.95
C PRO A 21 -0.54 -22.69 -6.18
N ALA A 22 -1.69 -22.34 -5.59
CA ALA A 22 -2.15 -20.97 -5.61
C ALA A 22 -1.04 -20.11 -5.02
N GLN A 23 -0.47 -19.22 -5.83
CA GLN A 23 0.56 -18.31 -5.36
C GLN A 23 -0.09 -17.40 -4.33
N ALA A 24 0.38 -17.45 -3.07
CA ALA A 24 -0.13 -16.59 -2.03
C ALA A 24 0.11 -15.13 -2.43
N VAL A 25 -0.95 -14.33 -2.46
CA VAL A 25 -0.86 -12.89 -2.69
C VAL A 25 -0.36 -12.27 -1.39
N GLN A 26 0.76 -11.57 -1.46
CA GLN A 26 1.26 -10.82 -0.32
C GLN A 26 0.58 -9.46 -0.28
N GLU A 27 -0.12 -9.18 0.81
CA GLU A 27 -0.68 -7.87 1.09
C GLU A 27 0.37 -6.97 1.75
N ILE A 28 0.56 -5.78 1.19
CA ILE A 28 1.49 -4.76 1.69
C ILE A 28 0.67 -3.55 2.09
N VAL A 29 0.76 -3.17 3.36
CA VAL A 29 0.06 -2.02 3.92
C VAL A 29 1.00 -0.83 3.99
N ILE A 30 0.57 0.31 3.45
CA ILE A 30 1.26 1.60 3.55
C ILE A 30 0.36 2.53 4.37
N THR A 31 0.71 2.71 5.62
CA THR A 31 0.03 3.60 6.56
C THR A 31 1.03 4.08 7.61
N GLU A 32 0.94 5.33 7.99
CA GLU A 32 1.73 5.95 9.05
C GLU A 32 0.84 6.89 9.87
N PRO A 33 1.13 7.10 11.14
CA PRO A 33 0.57 8.23 11.87
C PRO A 33 0.89 9.53 11.16
N THR A 34 0.02 10.53 11.31
CA THR A 34 0.29 11.83 10.69
C THR A 34 1.52 12.50 11.27
N HIS A 35 2.37 13.06 10.42
CA HIS A 35 3.52 13.90 10.75
C HIS A 35 3.25 15.38 10.42
N ARG A 36 2.02 15.72 10.00
CA ARG A 36 1.65 17.01 9.46
C ARG A 36 0.47 17.62 10.19
N LEU A 37 0.58 18.86 10.54
CA LEU A 37 -0.49 19.66 11.12
C LEU A 37 -1.51 20.06 10.05
N SER A 38 -2.69 20.53 10.48
CA SER A 38 -3.77 20.93 9.60
C SER A 38 -3.44 22.13 8.71
N ASP A 39 -2.48 22.96 9.10
CA ASP A 39 -1.95 24.09 8.33
C ASP A 39 -0.91 23.70 7.29
N GLY A 40 -0.53 22.41 7.25
CA GLY A 40 0.43 21.87 6.30
C GLY A 40 1.86 21.81 6.79
N VAL A 41 2.16 22.32 7.99
CA VAL A 41 3.48 22.27 8.60
C VAL A 41 3.74 20.87 9.17
N PHE A 42 4.91 20.32 8.96
CA PHE A 42 5.32 19.07 9.60
C PHE A 42 5.82 19.36 11.02
N PHE A 43 5.50 18.51 11.97
CA PHE A 43 5.98 18.67 13.33
C PHE A 43 7.30 17.93 13.60
N ASP A 44 7.71 17.05 12.70
CA ASP A 44 9.00 16.36 12.73
C ASP A 44 9.46 15.93 11.32
N ASP A 45 10.64 15.33 11.25
CA ASP A 45 11.26 14.79 10.02
C ASP A 45 11.32 13.24 10.03
N GLU A 46 10.56 12.61 10.92
CA GLU A 46 10.60 11.16 11.11
C GLU A 46 10.13 10.40 9.85
N LEU A 47 9.14 10.96 9.15
CA LEU A 47 8.65 10.37 7.91
C LEU A 47 9.78 10.20 6.87
N ALA A 48 10.71 11.16 6.76
CA ALA A 48 11.87 11.02 5.87
C ALA A 48 12.74 9.81 6.23
N THR A 49 12.94 9.57 7.53
CA THR A 49 13.67 8.40 8.02
C THR A 49 12.97 7.09 7.66
N LYS A 50 11.63 7.05 7.81
CA LYS A 50 10.82 5.87 7.46
C LYS A 50 10.80 5.59 5.96
N LEU A 51 10.86 6.61 5.13
CA LEU A 51 10.91 6.50 3.66
C LEU A 51 12.28 6.10 3.12
N ALA A 52 13.36 6.28 3.87
CA ALA A 52 14.70 5.90 3.46
C ALA A 52 14.79 4.40 3.11
N PRO A 53 15.71 3.96 2.23
CA PRO A 53 15.77 2.55 1.78
C PRO A 53 15.86 1.52 2.90
N THR A 54 16.38 1.89 4.07
CA THR A 54 16.46 1.04 5.26
C THR A 54 15.37 1.31 6.30
N GLY A 55 14.53 2.30 6.07
CA GLY A 55 13.38 2.63 6.91
C GLY A 55 12.20 1.68 6.66
N GLU A 56 11.21 1.73 7.55
CA GLU A 56 10.07 0.82 7.53
C GLU A 56 9.30 0.86 6.20
N LEU A 57 8.91 2.06 5.75
CA LEU A 57 8.23 2.24 4.47
C LEU A 57 9.16 2.02 3.28
N GLY A 58 10.45 2.32 3.45
CA GLY A 58 11.46 2.08 2.42
C GLY A 58 11.64 0.60 2.13
N LEU A 59 11.74 -0.24 3.15
CA LEU A 59 11.90 -1.69 3.00
C LEU A 59 10.77 -2.33 2.19
N LEU A 60 9.55 -1.82 2.31
CA LEU A 60 8.39 -2.35 1.58
C LEU A 60 8.54 -2.21 0.06
N ILE A 61 9.24 -1.18 -0.42
CA ILE A 61 9.35 -0.89 -1.85
C ILE A 61 10.76 -1.11 -2.44
N TYR A 62 11.82 -0.98 -1.63
CA TYR A 62 13.20 -1.20 -2.09
C TYR A 62 13.66 -2.65 -1.96
N SER A 63 13.06 -3.40 -1.02
CA SER A 63 13.35 -4.81 -0.78
C SER A 63 12.09 -5.68 -0.88
N PRO A 64 11.29 -5.56 -1.94
CA PRO A 64 10.02 -6.27 -2.01
C PRO A 64 10.28 -7.78 -2.10
N SER A 65 9.52 -8.55 -1.34
CA SER A 65 9.49 -10.01 -1.48
C SER A 65 9.04 -10.42 -2.89
N ARG A 66 9.40 -11.63 -3.30
CA ARG A 66 8.98 -12.19 -4.58
C ARG A 66 7.51 -12.61 -4.52
N GLY A 67 6.78 -12.47 -5.64
CA GLY A 67 5.40 -12.91 -5.79
C GLY A 67 4.44 -11.78 -6.17
N VAL A 68 3.17 -12.14 -6.33
CA VAL A 68 2.08 -11.19 -6.61
C VAL A 68 1.78 -10.41 -5.34
N LYS A 69 1.65 -9.09 -5.50
CA LYS A 69 1.38 -8.19 -4.39
C LYS A 69 0.01 -7.52 -4.53
N SER A 70 -0.58 -7.23 -3.40
CA SER A 70 -1.73 -6.35 -3.27
C SER A 70 -1.35 -5.23 -2.31
N TRP A 71 -1.59 -3.99 -2.70
CA TRP A 71 -1.23 -2.82 -1.91
C TRP A 71 -2.47 -2.26 -1.23
N LEU A 72 -2.38 -2.03 0.06
CA LEU A 72 -3.37 -1.29 0.84
C LEU A 72 -2.75 0.04 1.24
N ILE A 73 -3.33 1.12 0.77
CA ILE A 73 -2.71 2.44 0.89
C ILE A 73 -3.63 3.39 1.66
N ASP A 74 -3.08 3.99 2.70
CA ASP A 74 -3.70 5.12 3.37
C ASP A 74 -3.47 6.41 2.55
N PRO A 75 -4.55 7.05 2.08
CA PRO A 75 -4.43 8.29 1.33
C PRO A 75 -3.81 9.44 2.13
N ALA A 76 -3.95 9.47 3.45
CA ALA A 76 -3.34 10.49 4.30
C ALA A 76 -1.81 10.38 4.26
N THR A 77 -1.28 9.18 4.50
CA THR A 77 0.15 8.89 4.40
C THR A 77 0.70 9.27 3.02
N MET A 78 0.00 8.87 1.95
CA MET A 78 0.44 9.21 0.60
C MET A 78 0.43 10.72 0.34
N SER A 79 -0.59 11.44 0.84
CA SER A 79 -0.68 12.90 0.73
C SER A 79 0.49 13.61 1.44
N GLU A 80 0.90 13.10 2.60
CA GLU A 80 2.06 13.65 3.32
C GLU A 80 3.37 13.39 2.57
N ILE A 81 3.57 12.20 2.02
CA ILE A 81 4.75 11.88 1.21
C ILE A 81 4.82 12.77 -0.04
N VAL A 82 3.68 12.99 -0.70
CA VAL A 82 3.60 13.90 -1.86
C VAL A 82 3.91 15.34 -1.44
N ALA A 83 3.36 15.82 -0.31
CA ALA A 83 3.66 17.15 0.20
C ALA A 83 5.16 17.30 0.50
N MET A 84 5.75 16.33 1.19
CA MET A 84 7.19 16.30 1.49
C MET A 84 8.04 16.35 0.20
N SER A 85 7.66 15.62 -0.84
CA SER A 85 8.38 15.59 -2.11
C SER A 85 8.38 16.94 -2.85
N ASN A 86 7.40 17.79 -2.60
CA ASN A 86 7.30 19.12 -3.21
C ASN A 86 8.04 20.21 -2.42
N GLY A 87 8.64 19.85 -1.29
CA GLY A 87 9.23 20.78 -0.33
C GLY A 87 8.30 21.04 0.83
N TYR A 88 8.85 21.04 2.03
CA TYR A 88 8.07 21.16 3.26
C TYR A 88 8.81 21.99 4.32
N VAL A 89 8.06 22.41 5.30
CA VAL A 89 8.57 23.13 6.46
C VAL A 89 8.29 22.34 7.73
N ILE A 90 9.15 22.50 8.73
CA ILE A 90 9.07 21.81 10.01
C ILE A 90 8.86 22.85 11.12
N SER A 91 7.98 22.53 12.06
CA SER A 91 7.85 23.27 13.30
C SER A 91 8.93 22.87 14.29
N ASP A 92 9.77 23.82 14.67
CA ASP A 92 10.78 23.66 15.73
C ASP A 92 10.37 24.56 16.92
N GLY A 93 9.48 24.04 17.73
CA GLY A 93 8.89 24.81 18.83
C GLY A 93 7.99 25.95 18.32
N TRP A 94 8.47 27.20 18.40
CA TRP A 94 7.75 28.40 17.95
C TRP A 94 8.18 28.89 16.57
N GLU A 95 9.22 28.28 16.00
CA GLU A 95 9.76 28.67 14.70
C GLU A 95 9.36 27.65 13.62
N ILE A 96 9.07 28.17 12.43
CA ILE A 96 8.88 27.36 11.24
C ILE A 96 10.16 27.49 10.41
N LYS A 97 10.78 26.35 10.09
CA LYS A 97 12.02 26.26 9.33
C LYS A 97 11.82 25.44 8.07
N ASP A 98 12.56 25.78 7.03
CA ASP A 98 12.64 24.92 5.86
C ASP A 98 13.24 23.56 6.27
N ALA A 99 12.61 22.48 5.82
CA ALA A 99 13.13 21.14 6.02
C ALA A 99 14.41 20.92 5.22
N GLN A 100 15.14 19.89 5.61
CA GLN A 100 16.35 19.53 4.87
C GLN A 100 16.02 19.04 3.46
N VAL A 101 16.80 19.45 2.48
CA VAL A 101 16.69 19.01 1.08
C VAL A 101 16.75 17.48 0.98
N SER A 102 17.51 16.82 1.86
CA SER A 102 17.61 15.37 1.92
C SER A 102 16.28 14.68 2.15
N GLY A 103 15.40 15.21 3.00
CA GLY A 103 14.07 14.66 3.25
C GLY A 103 13.18 14.76 2.00
N GLN A 104 13.22 15.89 1.31
CA GLN A 104 12.52 16.07 0.03
C GLN A 104 12.97 15.05 -1.01
N GLU A 105 14.28 14.86 -1.16
CA GLU A 105 14.85 13.92 -2.15
C GLU A 105 14.51 12.46 -1.81
N VAL A 106 14.51 12.10 -0.54
CA VAL A 106 14.07 10.77 -0.09
C VAL A 106 12.61 10.53 -0.46
N ALA A 107 11.71 11.49 -0.21
CA ALA A 107 10.30 11.38 -0.57
C ALA A 107 10.11 11.26 -2.09
N LYS A 108 10.81 12.05 -2.90
CA LYS A 108 10.80 11.94 -4.37
C LYS A 108 11.25 10.56 -4.84
N ALA A 109 12.37 10.07 -4.32
CA ALA A 109 12.92 8.77 -4.69
C ALA A 109 11.97 7.63 -4.30
N TRP A 110 11.36 7.72 -3.11
CA TRP A 110 10.38 6.75 -2.63
C TRP A 110 9.15 6.70 -3.55
N LEU A 111 8.55 7.86 -3.89
CA LEU A 111 7.39 7.94 -4.78
C LEU A 111 7.70 7.36 -6.17
N ALA A 112 8.85 7.68 -6.74
CA ALA A 112 9.27 7.15 -8.03
C ALA A 112 9.41 5.61 -7.99
N GLN A 113 10.02 5.09 -6.93
CA GLN A 113 10.18 3.65 -6.72
C GLN A 113 8.81 2.98 -6.50
N PHE A 114 7.94 3.56 -5.68
CA PHE A 114 6.60 3.05 -5.42
C PHE A 114 5.79 2.94 -6.73
N LEU A 115 5.75 3.99 -7.54
CA LEU A 115 5.06 3.98 -8.84
C LEU A 115 5.62 2.88 -9.77
N ARG A 116 6.91 2.61 -9.71
CA ARG A 116 7.56 1.57 -10.50
C ARG A 116 7.13 0.16 -10.05
N VAL A 117 7.18 -0.12 -8.75
CA VAL A 117 6.90 -1.47 -8.21
C VAL A 117 5.41 -1.79 -8.16
N SER A 118 4.53 -0.78 -8.05
CA SER A 118 3.09 -0.94 -7.97
C SER A 118 2.36 -0.84 -9.31
N ARG A 119 3.08 -0.58 -10.42
CA ARG A 119 2.49 -0.28 -11.73
C ARG A 119 1.42 -1.26 -12.17
N ASN A 120 1.72 -2.55 -12.08
CA ASN A 120 0.85 -3.65 -12.56
C ASN A 120 0.16 -4.40 -11.41
N GLU A 121 0.25 -3.88 -10.21
CA GLU A 121 -0.28 -4.54 -9.02
C GLU A 121 -1.66 -3.97 -8.66
N LYS A 122 -2.43 -4.76 -7.91
CA LYS A 122 -3.70 -4.31 -7.37
C LYS A 122 -3.45 -3.30 -6.25
N ILE A 123 -4.17 -2.18 -6.29
CA ILE A 123 -4.16 -1.16 -5.24
C ILE A 123 -5.57 -1.03 -4.67
N SER A 124 -5.65 -1.14 -3.35
CA SER A 124 -6.85 -0.85 -2.57
C SER A 124 -6.59 0.34 -1.64
N VAL A 125 -7.61 1.16 -1.45
CA VAL A 125 -7.55 2.39 -0.64
C VAL A 125 -8.09 2.09 0.74
N LEU A 126 -7.33 2.42 1.78
CA LEU A 126 -7.80 2.44 3.17
C LEU A 126 -8.68 3.68 3.41
N THR A 127 -9.40 3.69 4.52
CA THR A 127 -10.02 4.93 5.01
C THR A 127 -8.94 5.96 5.30
N TYR A 128 -9.19 7.22 4.95
CA TYR A 128 -8.22 8.31 5.12
C TYR A 128 -7.74 8.40 6.59
N GLY A 129 -6.42 8.36 6.79
CA GLY A 129 -5.80 8.33 8.11
C GLY A 129 -5.89 6.99 8.83
N ASN A 130 -6.40 5.95 8.17
CA ASN A 130 -6.53 4.58 8.71
C ASN A 130 -7.00 4.56 10.19
N PRO A 131 -8.11 5.24 10.54
CA PRO A 131 -8.55 5.36 11.92
C PRO A 131 -8.96 3.99 12.47
N SER A 132 -8.77 3.80 13.79
CA SER A 132 -9.28 2.59 14.45
C SER A 132 -10.81 2.51 14.35
N LYS A 133 -11.34 1.29 14.44
CA LYS A 133 -12.79 1.05 14.41
C LYS A 133 -13.54 1.90 15.44
N TYR A 134 -12.97 2.12 16.61
CA TYR A 134 -13.57 2.97 17.63
C TYR A 134 -13.89 4.37 17.12
N TRP A 135 -12.94 5.02 16.44
CA TRP A 135 -13.15 6.36 15.91
C TRP A 135 -14.11 6.38 14.72
N VAL A 136 -14.07 5.32 13.89
CA VAL A 136 -15.00 5.18 12.77
C VAL A 136 -16.43 5.09 13.26
N ASP A 137 -16.68 4.32 14.31
CA ASP A 137 -18.01 4.15 14.90
C ASP A 137 -18.56 5.46 15.51
N GLN A 138 -17.72 6.48 15.73
CA GLN A 138 -18.15 7.80 16.18
C GLN A 138 -18.55 8.75 15.03
N LEU A 139 -18.23 8.39 13.79
CA LEU A 139 -18.54 9.19 12.62
C LEU A 139 -19.94 8.87 12.08
N LEU A 140 -20.60 9.88 11.52
CA LEU A 140 -21.81 9.68 10.75
C LEU A 140 -21.49 9.01 9.40
N GLU A 141 -22.41 8.23 8.86
CA GLU A 141 -22.24 7.50 7.60
C GLU A 141 -21.83 8.43 6.42
N ASN A 142 -22.41 9.62 6.36
CA ASN A 142 -22.07 10.61 5.35
C ASN A 142 -20.64 11.17 5.52
N GLN A 143 -20.13 11.27 6.74
CA GLN A 143 -18.75 11.69 7.00
C GLN A 143 -17.77 10.61 6.56
N ILE A 144 -18.04 9.34 6.87
CA ILE A 144 -17.23 8.20 6.43
C ILE A 144 -17.21 8.14 4.90
N THR A 145 -18.36 8.25 4.27
CA THR A 145 -18.49 8.26 2.81
C THR A 145 -17.66 9.39 2.18
N TYR A 146 -17.74 10.58 2.75
CA TYR A 146 -16.97 11.75 2.27
C TYR A 146 -15.46 11.54 2.40
N ILE A 147 -14.99 11.09 3.57
CA ILE A 147 -13.57 10.85 3.84
C ILE A 147 -13.01 9.79 2.89
N ASN A 148 -13.73 8.69 2.69
CA ASN A 148 -13.33 7.62 1.79
C ASN A 148 -13.30 8.09 0.33
N ALA A 149 -14.33 8.80 -0.12
CA ALA A 149 -14.39 9.31 -1.49
C ALA A 149 -13.26 10.32 -1.77
N SER A 150 -13.04 11.26 -0.86
CA SER A 150 -11.98 12.27 -0.99
C SER A 150 -10.59 11.64 -0.99
N GLY A 151 -10.32 10.69 -0.10
CA GLY A 151 -9.06 9.96 -0.04
C GLY A 151 -8.81 9.16 -1.32
N LYS A 152 -9.83 8.46 -1.82
CA LYS A 152 -9.74 7.71 -3.06
C LYS A 152 -9.43 8.62 -4.26
N ILE A 153 -10.15 9.73 -4.41
CA ILE A 153 -9.92 10.69 -5.49
C ILE A 153 -8.48 11.23 -5.46
N SER A 154 -7.98 11.60 -4.28
CA SER A 154 -6.62 12.10 -4.10
C SER A 154 -5.59 11.06 -4.52
N LEU A 155 -5.75 9.81 -4.06
CA LEU A 155 -4.82 8.73 -4.40
C LEU A 155 -4.86 8.37 -5.89
N GLU A 156 -6.04 8.28 -6.48
CA GLU A 156 -6.21 8.00 -7.91
C GLU A 156 -5.62 9.11 -8.79
N GLY A 157 -5.76 10.37 -8.36
CA GLY A 157 -5.12 11.53 -8.99
C GLY A 157 -3.59 11.41 -9.01
N PHE A 158 -3.00 10.98 -7.91
CA PHE A 158 -1.57 10.73 -7.83
C PHE A 158 -1.13 9.52 -8.67
N LEU A 159 -1.87 8.40 -8.60
CA LEU A 159 -1.51 7.17 -9.29
C LEU A 159 -1.75 7.21 -10.81
N GLY A 160 -2.66 8.06 -11.27
CA GLY A 160 -3.13 8.07 -12.65
C GLY A 160 -3.91 6.81 -13.05
N LYS A 161 -4.43 6.06 -12.09
CA LYS A 161 -5.22 4.84 -12.31
C LYS A 161 -6.29 4.63 -11.25
N ALA A 162 -7.35 3.90 -11.62
CA ALA A 162 -8.42 3.54 -10.70
C ALA A 162 -7.96 2.57 -9.60
N THR A 163 -8.59 2.70 -8.44
CA THR A 163 -8.34 1.86 -7.25
C THR A 163 -9.63 1.24 -6.73
N THR A 164 -9.53 0.27 -5.84
CA THR A 164 -10.67 -0.31 -5.14
C THR A 164 -10.69 0.16 -3.69
N GLN A 165 -11.88 0.51 -3.16
CA GLN A 165 -12.00 0.79 -1.73
C GLN A 165 -11.83 -0.51 -0.95
N SER A 166 -10.95 -0.53 0.05
CA SER A 166 -10.86 -1.63 1.00
C SER A 166 -11.98 -1.53 2.01
N ALA A 167 -12.49 -2.67 2.48
CA ALA A 167 -13.22 -2.71 3.73
C ALA A 167 -12.26 -2.37 4.87
N PHE A 168 -12.79 -1.82 5.99
CA PHE A 168 -11.97 -1.50 7.14
C PHE A 168 -11.07 -2.67 7.53
N GLN A 169 -9.78 -2.42 7.63
CA GLN A 169 -8.92 -3.30 8.38
C GLN A 169 -9.02 -2.89 9.85
N ASN A 170 -9.54 -3.80 10.65
CA ASN A 170 -9.50 -3.66 12.09
C ASN A 170 -8.03 -3.75 12.51
N GLY A 171 -7.46 -2.63 12.94
CA GLY A 171 -6.22 -2.64 13.70
C GLY A 171 -6.48 -3.20 15.11
#